data_83e2de1357bf631f726d23b5e38e056a
#
_entry.id   83e2de1357bf631f726d23b5e38e056a
#
_cell.length_a   1.000
_cell.length_b   1.000
_cell.length_c   1.000
_cell.angle_alpha   90.00
_cell.angle_beta   90.00
_cell.angle_gamma   90.00
#
_symmetry.space_group_name_H-M   'P 1'
#
loop_
_entity.id
_entity.type
_entity.pdbx_description
1 polymer ?
#
loop_
_entity_poly.entity_id
_entity_poly.type
_entity_poly.pdbx_seq_one_letter_code
_entity_poly.pdbx_strand_id
1 'polypeptide(L)'
;MKLHRFAAAAIALCISAGAYAQSTPPDSLKKAPTPQQIHSASKWYDKISLKGYAQFRYNRLLESNPDLRCDQCDKGIGGKQGFEFRRARLVLSGNPHDRLFMYIQFDYSSDASSTSKHFLQIRDAYFDYSFDKKKEIRVRFGQSKVPYGFDNLQSSSNRLPLDRSDALNSGTPNERDFGAFLMYAPEKKRELLKRLVEDGLKGSGDYGVFALGLYNGQSANKPELNDNLHVVARLSYPFQIGNQIVEPGIQAYSGQFTLAKDQLSTGVKIKENATYTDRRAAFSLVLFPQPFGIQAEYNFGESPAFDAETDSIRVQKLHGGYITASFRTKAGNTTLVPFVRYQVYDGGKKHEADARLYDMNETEIGVEWQISKNLELTLAYAISRRKYDDFKTAYNEKGNLLRLQLQTSY
;
A
#
# COMPACT_ATOMS: atom_id res chain seq x y z
N MET A 1 0.76 15.81 53.98
CA MET A 1 1.70 14.97 54.76
C MET A 1 2.01 13.72 53.94
N LYS A 2 3.28 13.50 53.65
CA LYS A 2 3.95 12.37 52.98
C LYS A 2 3.80 12.19 51.48
N LEU A 3 4.81 12.66 50.80
CA LEU A 3 5.48 12.20 49.60
C LEU A 3 5.77 10.70 49.61
N HIS A 4 5.64 10.07 48.41
CA HIS A 4 6.55 8.98 48.03
C HIS A 4 6.91 9.09 46.56
N ARG A 5 8.25 9.15 46.35
CA ARG A 5 9.01 9.17 45.11
C ARG A 5 9.13 7.74 44.55
N PHE A 6 9.10 7.58 43.23
CA PHE A 6 9.77 6.48 42.51
C PHE A 6 10.25 7.08 41.18
N ALA A 7 11.48 7.27 41.10
CA ALA A 7 12.65 6.57 40.66
C ALA A 7 12.74 6.45 39.15
N ALA A 8 13.53 7.37 38.56
CA ALA A 8 14.02 7.32 37.18
C ALA A 8 15.17 6.30 37.11
N ALA A 9 15.14 5.39 36.15
CA ALA A 9 16.28 4.53 35.83
C ALA A 9 17.04 5.17 34.65
N ALA A 10 18.20 5.71 34.97
CA ALA A 10 19.21 6.22 34.04
C ALA A 10 20.01 5.04 33.49
N ILE A 11 20.15 4.97 32.16
CA ILE A 11 21.11 4.09 31.49
C ILE A 11 22.45 4.79 31.51
N ALA A 12 23.40 4.25 32.28
CA ALA A 12 24.78 4.75 32.37
C ALA A 12 25.61 4.25 31.20
N LEU A 13 26.21 5.19 30.47
CA LEU A 13 27.23 4.95 29.46
C LEU A 13 28.58 4.74 30.20
N CYS A 14 29.20 3.58 30.04
CA CYS A 14 30.57 3.34 30.53
C CYS A 14 31.59 3.97 29.57
N ILE A 15 32.25 5.01 30.02
CA ILE A 15 33.50 5.54 29.43
C ILE A 15 34.66 4.88 30.16
N SER A 16 35.43 4.05 29.46
CA SER A 16 36.67 3.48 29.98
C SER A 16 37.83 4.41 29.72
N ALA A 17 38.49 4.80 30.78
CA ALA A 17 39.71 5.60 30.78
C ALA A 17 40.92 4.82 30.24
N GLY A 18 41.71 5.47 29.41
CA GLY A 18 42.97 4.93 28.91
C GLY A 18 44.07 4.96 29.96
N ALA A 19 44.86 3.92 30.03
CA ALA A 19 46.10 3.85 30.80
C ALA A 19 47.27 4.13 29.88
N TYR A 20 48.12 5.08 30.33
CA TYR A 20 49.43 5.35 29.72
C TYR A 20 50.40 4.23 30.07
N ALA A 21 51.11 3.68 29.11
CA ALA A 21 52.27 2.85 29.31
C ALA A 21 53.49 3.45 28.59
N GLN A 22 54.59 3.55 29.32
CA GLN A 22 55.86 4.15 28.93
C GLN A 22 56.59 3.30 27.87
N SER A 23 57.30 4.02 27.01
CA SER A 23 58.16 3.50 25.93
C SER A 23 59.54 3.03 26.42
N THR A 24 60.03 1.93 25.87
CA THR A 24 61.46 1.62 25.73
C THR A 24 61.78 1.23 24.28
N PRO A 25 62.90 1.66 23.70
CA PRO A 25 63.23 1.45 22.29
C PRO A 25 64.16 0.24 22.07
N PRO A 26 64.73 0.01 20.85
CA PRO A 26 64.31 -1.09 20.00
C PRO A 26 65.38 -2.17 19.79
N ASP A 27 65.02 -3.32 19.34
CA ASP A 27 65.90 -4.05 18.42
C ASP A 27 65.21 -5.12 17.55
N SER A 28 65.79 -5.25 16.36
CA SER A 28 65.62 -6.31 15.39
C SER A 28 64.33 -6.42 14.57
N LEU A 29 64.47 -6.02 13.31
CA LEU A 29 63.67 -6.31 12.15
C LEU A 29 63.27 -7.80 12.03
N LYS A 30 62.07 -8.14 12.49
CA LYS A 30 61.30 -9.28 11.95
C LYS A 30 60.07 -8.72 11.26
N LYS A 31 59.95 -9.00 9.94
CA LYS A 31 58.76 -8.67 9.14
C LYS A 31 57.50 -9.05 9.92
N ALA A 32 56.70 -8.05 10.24
CA ALA A 32 55.36 -8.27 10.80
C ALA A 32 54.54 -9.09 9.82
N PRO A 33 53.80 -10.12 10.26
CA PRO A 33 52.86 -10.81 9.40
C PRO A 33 51.80 -9.80 8.95
N THR A 34 51.56 -9.77 7.65
CA THR A 34 50.46 -9.03 7.03
C THR A 34 49.19 -9.27 7.84
N PRO A 35 48.41 -8.24 8.22
CA PRO A 35 47.13 -8.48 8.90
C PRO A 35 46.27 -9.38 8.02
N GLN A 36 46.09 -10.62 8.45
CA GLN A 36 45.01 -11.46 7.89
C GLN A 36 43.73 -10.68 8.12
N GLN A 37 43.06 -10.28 7.04
CA GLN A 37 41.69 -9.83 7.10
C GLN A 37 40.90 -10.94 7.77
N ILE A 38 40.59 -10.75 9.05
CA ILE A 38 39.61 -11.60 9.75
C ILE A 38 38.31 -11.31 9.03
N HIS A 39 37.94 -12.15 8.07
CA HIS A 39 36.58 -12.23 7.58
C HIS A 39 35.73 -12.61 8.80
N SER A 40 35.18 -11.62 9.49
CA SER A 40 34.16 -11.87 10.50
C SER A 40 33.05 -12.63 9.81
N ALA A 41 32.77 -13.85 10.26
CA ALA A 41 31.67 -14.62 9.73
C ALA A 41 30.42 -13.77 9.77
N SER A 42 29.76 -13.55 8.61
CA SER A 42 28.55 -12.76 8.48
C SER A 42 27.53 -13.28 9.49
N LYS A 43 27.16 -12.43 10.42
CA LYS A 43 26.19 -12.77 11.46
C LYS A 43 24.82 -12.87 10.82
N TRP A 44 23.94 -13.73 11.34
CA TRP A 44 22.60 -13.97 10.76
C TRP A 44 21.76 -12.67 10.63
N TYR A 45 21.95 -11.72 11.53
CA TYR A 45 21.22 -10.44 11.53
C TYR A 45 21.73 -9.45 10.47
N ASP A 46 22.95 -9.62 9.93
CA ASP A 46 23.46 -8.81 8.82
C ASP A 46 22.63 -9.03 7.53
N LYS A 47 21.86 -10.12 7.50
CA LYS A 47 20.94 -10.46 6.41
C LYS A 47 19.54 -9.88 6.57
N ILE A 48 19.25 -9.19 7.68
CA ILE A 48 17.96 -8.59 7.99
C ILE A 48 18.04 -7.07 7.79
N SER A 49 17.10 -6.54 7.02
CA SER A 49 16.88 -5.11 6.83
C SER A 49 15.67 -4.66 7.65
N LEU A 50 15.85 -3.61 8.42
CA LEU A 50 14.79 -2.88 9.11
C LEU A 50 14.51 -1.58 8.36
N LYS A 51 13.27 -1.37 7.96
CA LYS A 51 12.79 -0.15 7.28
C LYS A 51 11.42 0.22 7.80
N GLY A 52 11.01 1.45 7.55
CA GLY A 52 9.66 1.85 7.90
C GLY A 52 9.32 3.25 7.46
N TYR A 53 8.09 3.64 7.76
CA TYR A 53 7.63 5.00 7.57
C TYR A 53 6.43 5.29 8.48
N ALA A 54 6.25 6.57 8.79
CA ALA A 54 5.08 7.06 9.51
C ALA A 54 4.40 8.19 8.72
N GLN A 55 3.08 8.18 8.68
CA GLN A 55 2.24 9.20 8.05
C GLN A 55 1.37 9.84 9.12
N PHE A 56 1.62 11.11 9.38
CA PHE A 56 0.82 11.97 10.24
C PHE A 56 -0.07 12.84 9.37
N ARG A 57 -1.38 12.86 9.64
CA ARG A 57 -2.36 13.44 8.74
C ARG A 57 -3.35 14.34 9.45
N TYR A 58 -3.82 15.36 8.72
CA TYR A 58 -4.96 16.19 9.05
C TYR A 58 -5.86 16.36 7.82
N ASN A 59 -7.13 15.94 7.90
CA ASN A 59 -8.04 15.88 6.76
C ASN A 59 -9.11 16.97 6.73
N ARG A 60 -9.17 17.86 7.72
CA ARG A 60 -10.36 18.69 7.97
C ARG A 60 -10.17 20.18 7.74
N LEU A 61 -9.09 20.56 7.06
CA LEU A 61 -8.95 21.94 6.65
C LEU A 61 -9.96 22.23 5.53
N LEU A 62 -10.78 23.25 5.69
CA LEU A 62 -11.80 23.65 4.70
C LEU A 62 -12.79 22.53 4.32
N GLU A 63 -13.15 21.65 5.26
CA GLU A 63 -14.17 20.64 5.05
C GLU A 63 -15.55 21.31 4.91
N SER A 64 -16.20 21.14 3.76
CA SER A 64 -17.48 21.75 3.46
C SER A 64 -18.69 20.87 3.76
N ASN A 65 -18.49 19.56 3.98
CA ASN A 65 -19.54 18.59 4.33
C ASN A 65 -19.00 17.53 5.28
N PRO A 66 -19.32 17.59 6.59
CA PRO A 66 -18.89 16.58 7.57
C PRO A 66 -19.57 15.21 7.39
N ASP A 67 -20.65 15.11 6.60
CA ASP A 67 -21.33 13.84 6.31
C ASP A 67 -20.71 13.10 5.12
N LEU A 68 -19.82 13.76 4.37
CA LEU A 68 -19.04 13.09 3.32
C LEU A 68 -18.16 11.99 3.93
N ARG A 69 -18.44 10.74 3.61
CA ARG A 69 -17.71 9.57 4.13
C ARG A 69 -17.08 8.77 3.01
N CYS A 70 -16.02 8.09 3.33
CA CYS A 70 -15.41 7.10 2.47
C CYS A 70 -14.86 5.93 3.31
N ASP A 71 -15.64 4.88 3.50
CA ASP A 71 -15.26 3.73 4.32
C ASP A 71 -14.01 3.01 3.79
N GLN A 72 -13.78 3.10 2.49
CA GLN A 72 -12.65 2.47 1.82
C GLN A 72 -11.38 3.33 1.80
N CYS A 73 -11.52 4.66 1.92
CA CYS A 73 -10.39 5.60 1.86
C CYS A 73 -9.76 5.81 3.25
N ASP A 74 -9.85 7.05 3.67
CA ASP A 74 -9.40 7.54 4.95
C ASP A 74 -10.62 7.73 5.86
N LYS A 75 -10.68 6.95 6.91
CA LYS A 75 -11.78 7.02 7.90
C LYS A 75 -11.84 8.36 8.64
N GLY A 76 -10.82 9.19 8.52
CA GLY A 76 -10.82 10.57 8.99
C GLY A 76 -11.66 11.52 8.13
N ILE A 77 -12.08 11.12 6.92
CA ILE A 77 -12.99 11.91 6.07
C ILE A 77 -14.40 11.81 6.64
N GLY A 78 -15.06 12.98 6.88
CA GLY A 78 -16.40 13.07 7.45
C GLY A 78 -16.49 12.70 8.94
N GLY A 79 -15.40 12.30 9.58
CA GLY A 79 -15.36 12.01 11.01
C GLY A 79 -15.12 13.28 11.87
N LYS A 80 -15.30 13.16 13.18
CA LYS A 80 -14.95 14.23 14.15
C LYS A 80 -13.46 14.20 14.52
N GLN A 81 -12.58 13.75 13.65
CA GLN A 81 -11.17 13.58 13.95
C GLN A 81 -10.34 14.78 13.57
N GLY A 82 -9.30 15.00 14.38
CA GLY A 82 -8.27 16.00 14.14
C GLY A 82 -7.01 15.36 13.54
N PHE A 83 -5.90 15.57 14.21
CA PHE A 83 -4.64 14.93 13.86
C PHE A 83 -4.66 13.42 14.17
N GLU A 84 -4.09 12.64 13.28
CA GLU A 84 -3.98 11.20 13.44
C GLU A 84 -2.72 10.61 12.80
N PHE A 85 -2.25 9.49 13.32
CA PHE A 85 -1.34 8.62 12.59
C PHE A 85 -2.16 7.79 11.60
N ARG A 86 -2.11 8.16 10.32
CA ARG A 86 -2.77 7.39 9.28
C ARG A 86 -2.15 5.99 9.16
N ARG A 87 -0.80 5.92 9.30
CA ARG A 87 0.00 4.68 9.30
C ARG A 87 1.31 4.91 10.03
N ALA A 88 1.76 3.91 10.76
CA ALA A 88 3.15 3.78 11.16
C ALA A 88 3.57 2.34 10.91
N ARG A 89 4.49 2.14 9.96
CA ARG A 89 4.86 0.82 9.45
C ARG A 89 6.29 0.46 9.76
N LEU A 90 6.46 -0.76 10.21
CA LEU A 90 7.75 -1.40 10.44
C LEU A 90 7.87 -2.59 9.51
N VAL A 91 8.96 -2.66 8.77
CA VAL A 91 9.24 -3.72 7.80
C VAL A 91 10.50 -4.45 8.21
N LEU A 92 10.39 -5.74 8.41
CA LEU A 92 11.50 -6.66 8.55
C LEU A 92 11.59 -7.47 7.25
N SER A 93 12.75 -7.44 6.60
CA SER A 93 12.94 -8.23 5.38
C SER A 93 14.38 -8.74 5.28
N GLY A 94 14.58 -9.86 4.59
CA GLY A 94 15.92 -10.40 4.44
C GLY A 94 15.97 -11.64 3.57
N ASN A 95 17.19 -12.08 3.27
CA ASN A 95 17.48 -13.28 2.50
C ASN A 95 18.16 -14.29 3.41
N PRO A 96 17.43 -15.13 4.17
CA PRO A 96 18.04 -16.18 4.99
C PRO A 96 18.82 -17.19 4.14
N HIS A 97 18.45 -17.36 2.88
CA HIS A 97 19.11 -18.18 1.88
C HIS A 97 19.13 -17.46 0.53
N ASP A 98 20.06 -17.75 -0.37
CA ASP A 98 20.24 -17.08 -1.67
C ASP A 98 18.98 -17.07 -2.54
N ARG A 99 18.17 -18.12 -2.43
CA ARG A 99 16.91 -18.29 -3.18
C ARG A 99 15.67 -17.97 -2.37
N LEU A 100 15.81 -17.66 -1.08
CA LEU A 100 14.68 -17.39 -0.20
C LEU A 100 14.74 -15.94 0.28
N PHE A 101 13.67 -15.19 0.06
CA PHE A 101 13.45 -13.87 0.59
C PHE A 101 12.25 -13.90 1.53
N MET A 102 12.37 -13.27 2.69
CA MET A 102 11.29 -13.12 3.68
C MET A 102 10.95 -11.65 3.89
N TYR A 103 9.67 -11.38 4.10
CA TYR A 103 9.14 -10.04 4.32
C TYR A 103 7.99 -10.07 5.30
N ILE A 104 8.08 -9.25 6.35
CA ILE A 104 7.00 -9.05 7.32
C ILE A 104 6.82 -7.54 7.48
N GLN A 105 5.58 -7.06 7.35
CA GLN A 105 5.23 -5.67 7.58
C GLN A 105 4.16 -5.57 8.67
N PHE A 106 4.49 -4.88 9.73
CA PHE A 106 3.57 -4.45 10.77
C PHE A 106 2.99 -3.09 10.41
N ASP A 107 1.71 -2.89 10.68
CA ASP A 107 1.01 -1.63 10.46
C ASP A 107 0.31 -1.22 11.75
N TYR A 108 0.79 -0.16 12.34
CA TYR A 108 0.12 0.54 13.44
C TYR A 108 -0.67 1.69 12.83
N SER A 109 -1.97 1.70 13.02
CA SER A 109 -2.83 2.73 12.46
C SER A 109 -3.88 3.19 13.47
N SER A 110 -4.36 4.43 13.26
CA SER A 110 -5.54 4.93 13.94
C SER A 110 -6.79 4.37 13.25
N ASP A 111 -7.73 3.85 13.99
CA ASP A 111 -9.04 3.49 13.48
C ASP A 111 -10.11 4.38 14.10
N ALA A 112 -10.78 5.14 13.25
CA ALA A 112 -11.86 6.03 13.64
C ALA A 112 -13.14 5.32 14.05
N SER A 113 -13.30 4.05 13.64
CA SER A 113 -14.55 3.31 13.82
C SER A 113 -14.65 2.56 15.14
N SER A 114 -13.55 2.43 15.89
CA SER A 114 -13.52 1.68 17.14
C SER A 114 -13.37 2.60 18.36
N THR A 115 -13.76 2.07 19.52
CA THR A 115 -13.51 2.72 20.84
C THR A 115 -12.02 2.79 21.16
N SER A 116 -11.20 1.94 20.52
CA SER A 116 -9.73 1.98 20.57
C SER A 116 -9.18 2.62 19.30
N LYS A 117 -8.55 3.79 19.44
CA LYS A 117 -8.01 4.54 18.29
C LYS A 117 -6.83 3.86 17.60
N HIS A 118 -6.14 2.97 18.28
CA HIS A 118 -4.88 2.41 17.80
C HIS A 118 -4.90 0.90 17.85
N PHE A 119 -4.52 0.26 16.75
CA PHE A 119 -4.33 -1.18 16.70
C PHE A 119 -3.11 -1.53 15.85
N LEU A 120 -2.49 -2.65 16.18
CA LEU A 120 -1.38 -3.23 15.46
C LEU A 120 -1.86 -4.44 14.69
N GLN A 121 -1.52 -4.52 13.41
CA GLN A 121 -1.85 -5.68 12.57
C GLN A 121 -0.66 -6.06 11.69
N ILE A 122 -0.63 -7.32 11.27
CA ILE A 122 0.26 -7.78 10.21
C ILE A 122 -0.38 -7.40 8.87
N ARG A 123 0.32 -6.60 8.06
CA ARG A 123 -0.14 -6.23 6.71
C ARG A 123 0.37 -7.18 5.66
N ASP A 124 1.66 -7.49 5.71
CA ASP A 124 2.30 -8.43 4.81
C ASP A 124 3.08 -9.44 5.66
N ALA A 125 2.97 -10.72 5.32
CA ALA A 125 3.78 -11.81 5.87
C ALA A 125 3.91 -12.87 4.79
N TYR A 126 5.04 -12.85 4.08
CA TYR A 126 5.25 -13.75 2.96
C TYR A 126 6.72 -14.13 2.78
N PHE A 127 6.94 -15.14 2.00
CA PHE A 127 8.26 -15.49 1.48
C PHE A 127 8.21 -15.72 -0.03
N ASP A 128 9.30 -15.33 -0.71
CA ASP A 128 9.52 -15.59 -2.13
C ASP A 128 10.58 -16.68 -2.27
N TYR A 129 10.28 -17.74 -2.99
CA TYR A 129 11.25 -18.75 -3.41
C TYR A 129 11.62 -18.54 -4.88
N SER A 130 12.92 -18.38 -5.17
CA SER A 130 13.44 -18.19 -6.51
C SER A 130 13.97 -19.49 -7.09
N PHE A 131 13.50 -19.88 -8.28
CA PHE A 131 13.91 -21.11 -8.94
C PHE A 131 15.29 -21.00 -9.59
N ASP A 132 15.73 -19.79 -9.91
CA ASP A 132 17.00 -19.51 -10.58
C ASP A 132 17.87 -18.53 -9.78
N LYS A 133 19.17 -18.46 -10.11
CA LYS A 133 20.14 -17.59 -9.43
C LYS A 133 19.88 -16.09 -9.70
N LYS A 134 19.31 -15.76 -10.85
CA LYS A 134 18.96 -14.36 -11.23
C LYS A 134 17.66 -13.92 -10.60
N LYS A 135 16.93 -14.87 -9.96
CA LYS A 135 15.64 -14.63 -9.32
C LYS A 135 14.58 -14.12 -10.31
N GLU A 136 14.67 -14.54 -11.57
CA GLU A 136 13.72 -14.15 -12.62
C GLU A 136 12.37 -14.84 -12.45
N ILE A 137 12.36 -16.12 -12.04
CA ILE A 137 11.15 -16.88 -11.75
C ILE A 137 11.05 -17.09 -10.25
N ARG A 138 9.96 -16.61 -9.67
CA ARG A 138 9.71 -16.67 -8.22
C ARG A 138 8.29 -17.12 -7.93
N VAL A 139 8.11 -17.83 -6.83
CA VAL A 139 6.80 -18.07 -6.24
C VAL A 139 6.76 -17.40 -4.86
N ARG A 140 5.74 -16.60 -4.63
CA ARG A 140 5.42 -15.97 -3.35
C ARG A 140 4.34 -16.77 -2.65
N PHE A 141 4.50 -17.02 -1.36
CA PHE A 141 3.51 -17.64 -0.49
C PHE A 141 3.26 -16.78 0.73
N GLY A 142 2.01 -16.64 1.12
CA GLY A 142 1.59 -15.92 2.33
C GLY A 142 0.68 -14.73 2.06
N GLN A 143 0.51 -13.87 3.04
CA GLN A 143 -0.28 -12.67 2.92
C GLN A 143 0.55 -11.55 2.27
N SER A 144 0.15 -11.16 1.08
CA SER A 144 0.82 -10.09 0.31
C SER A 144 -0.17 -9.38 -0.59
N LYS A 145 0.29 -8.31 -1.26
CA LYS A 145 -0.54 -7.65 -2.27
C LYS A 145 -0.89 -8.60 -3.41
N VAL A 146 -2.17 -8.62 -3.74
CA VAL A 146 -2.68 -9.32 -4.93
C VAL A 146 -2.21 -8.56 -6.17
N PRO A 147 -1.66 -9.21 -7.19
CA PRO A 147 -1.15 -8.54 -8.39
C PRO A 147 -2.27 -8.04 -9.32
N TYR A 148 -3.12 -7.13 -8.79
CA TYR A 148 -4.24 -6.49 -9.47
C TYR A 148 -4.29 -4.99 -9.18
N GLY A 149 -4.19 -4.17 -10.23
CA GLY A 149 -4.15 -2.71 -10.17
C GLY A 149 -2.76 -2.15 -9.85
N PHE A 150 -2.24 -1.26 -10.71
CA PHE A 150 -0.98 -0.57 -10.48
C PHE A 150 -1.04 0.27 -9.19
N ASP A 151 -2.13 1.05 -9.00
CA ASP A 151 -2.36 1.85 -7.79
C ASP A 151 -2.42 0.99 -6.52
N ASN A 152 -3.05 -0.19 -6.60
CA ASN A 152 -3.07 -1.14 -5.50
C ASN A 152 -1.67 -1.67 -5.15
N LEU A 153 -0.83 -1.89 -6.15
CA LEU A 153 0.54 -2.38 -5.96
C LEU A 153 1.51 -1.31 -5.46
N GLN A 154 1.25 -0.01 -5.69
CA GLN A 154 2.09 1.05 -5.13
C GLN A 154 2.10 1.00 -3.59
N SER A 155 3.27 1.26 -2.99
CA SER A 155 3.34 1.50 -1.55
C SER A 155 2.57 2.77 -1.19
N SER A 156 1.94 2.78 -0.02
CA SER A 156 1.28 3.99 0.49
C SER A 156 2.26 5.14 0.76
N SER A 157 3.55 4.84 0.89
CA SER A 157 4.62 5.84 0.99
C SER A 157 5.14 6.32 -0.37
N ASN A 158 4.64 5.79 -1.48
CA ASN A 158 5.16 6.08 -2.81
C ASN A 158 4.04 6.50 -3.79
N ARG A 159 2.92 7.01 -3.29
CA ARG A 159 1.80 7.52 -4.09
C ARG A 159 1.70 9.02 -3.96
N LEU A 160 1.29 9.71 -5.05
CA LEU A 160 0.96 11.13 -5.01
C LEU A 160 -0.40 11.39 -4.34
N PRO A 161 -1.51 10.74 -4.78
CA PRO A 161 -2.78 10.88 -4.10
C PRO A 161 -2.74 10.21 -2.72
N LEU A 162 -3.39 10.82 -1.73
CA LEU A 162 -3.37 10.33 -0.36
C LEU A 162 -4.09 8.98 -0.20
N ASP A 163 -5.11 8.70 -1.03
CA ASP A 163 -5.82 7.43 -1.04
C ASP A 163 -5.81 6.77 -2.42
N ARG A 164 -6.12 5.48 -2.47
CA ARG A 164 -6.26 4.71 -3.70
C ARG A 164 -7.56 5.05 -4.42
N SER A 165 -7.58 4.77 -5.72
CA SER A 165 -8.80 4.93 -6.48
C SER A 165 -9.86 3.90 -6.04
N ASP A 166 -11.09 4.34 -5.94
CA ASP A 166 -12.21 3.48 -5.53
C ASP A 166 -12.41 2.32 -6.50
N ALA A 167 -12.27 2.56 -7.80
CA ALA A 167 -12.47 1.55 -8.84
C ALA A 167 -11.56 0.32 -8.66
N LEU A 168 -10.28 0.53 -8.41
CA LEU A 168 -9.31 -0.57 -8.27
C LEU A 168 -9.33 -1.16 -6.86
N ASN A 169 -9.44 -0.31 -5.84
CA ASN A 169 -9.38 -0.74 -4.45
C ASN A 169 -10.66 -1.46 -3.99
N SER A 170 -11.83 -1.21 -4.63
CA SER A 170 -13.06 -1.97 -4.39
C SER A 170 -12.96 -3.47 -4.72
N GLY A 171 -12.03 -3.83 -5.60
CA GLY A 171 -11.77 -5.24 -5.93
C GLY A 171 -11.06 -6.02 -4.83
N THR A 172 -10.05 -5.38 -4.24
CA THR A 172 -9.21 -5.96 -3.19
C THR A 172 -8.91 -4.89 -2.13
N PRO A 173 -9.88 -4.56 -1.26
CA PRO A 173 -9.66 -3.59 -0.21
C PRO A 173 -8.51 -4.05 0.69
N ASN A 174 -7.72 -3.08 1.17
CA ASN A 174 -6.44 -3.34 1.81
C ASN A 174 -5.36 -3.95 0.91
N GLU A 175 -5.64 -4.19 -0.36
CA GLU A 175 -4.78 -4.66 -1.46
C GLU A 175 -4.16 -6.06 -1.28
N ARG A 176 -4.38 -6.72 -0.17
CA ARG A 176 -3.70 -7.96 0.22
C ARG A 176 -4.67 -9.10 0.44
N ASP A 177 -4.12 -10.30 0.25
CA ASP A 177 -4.79 -11.53 0.64
C ASP A 177 -3.77 -12.65 0.87
N PHE A 178 -4.19 -13.75 1.46
CA PHE A 178 -3.42 -14.99 1.50
C PHE A 178 -3.46 -15.68 0.15
N GLY A 179 -2.29 -16.05 -0.36
CA GLY A 179 -2.22 -16.70 -1.66
C GLY A 179 -0.85 -17.24 -2.04
N ALA A 180 -0.81 -17.79 -3.24
CA ALA A 180 0.39 -18.23 -3.93
C ALA A 180 0.47 -17.53 -5.29
N PHE A 181 1.58 -16.85 -5.57
CA PHE A 181 1.75 -16.01 -6.75
C PHE A 181 3.04 -16.37 -7.47
N LEU A 182 2.94 -16.96 -8.66
CA LEU A 182 4.05 -17.14 -9.59
C LEU A 182 4.33 -15.79 -10.28
N MET A 183 5.58 -15.34 -10.25
CA MET A 183 6.03 -14.09 -10.84
C MET A 183 7.26 -14.34 -11.73
N TYR A 184 7.25 -13.71 -12.89
CA TYR A 184 8.38 -13.71 -13.81
C TYR A 184 8.77 -12.27 -14.16
N ALA A 185 10.06 -11.97 -14.08
CA ALA A 185 10.65 -10.75 -14.65
C ALA A 185 12.13 -10.99 -14.98
N PRO A 186 12.59 -10.64 -16.20
CA PRO A 186 14.00 -10.61 -16.52
C PRO A 186 14.79 -9.74 -15.55
N GLU A 187 16.01 -10.13 -15.22
CA GLU A 187 16.89 -9.44 -14.26
C GLU A 187 16.94 -7.92 -14.48
N LYS A 188 17.19 -7.48 -15.73
CA LYS A 188 17.22 -6.06 -16.10
C LYS A 188 15.89 -5.31 -15.83
N LYS A 189 14.77 -6.01 -15.96
CA LYS A 189 13.45 -5.41 -15.67
C LYS A 189 13.18 -5.32 -14.17
N ARG A 190 13.64 -6.28 -13.40
CA ARG A 190 13.60 -6.23 -11.94
C ARG A 190 14.40 -5.06 -11.39
N GLU A 191 15.62 -4.84 -11.90
CA GLU A 191 16.44 -3.68 -11.56
C GLU A 191 15.74 -2.36 -11.94
N LEU A 192 15.11 -2.30 -13.11
CA LEU A 192 14.35 -1.13 -13.53
C LEU A 192 13.17 -0.87 -12.58
N LEU A 193 12.34 -1.88 -12.28
CA LEU A 193 11.20 -1.76 -11.37
C LEU A 193 11.63 -1.30 -9.96
N LYS A 194 12.78 -1.77 -9.48
CA LYS A 194 13.37 -1.33 -8.22
C LYS A 194 13.77 0.15 -8.26
N ARG A 195 14.50 0.58 -9.31
CA ARG A 195 14.91 1.99 -9.50
C ARG A 195 13.71 2.94 -9.59
N LEU A 196 12.62 2.55 -10.26
CA LEU A 196 11.40 3.37 -10.33
C LEU A 196 10.81 3.73 -8.96
N VAL A 197 11.06 2.87 -7.95
CA VAL A 197 10.69 3.17 -6.54
C VAL A 197 11.78 3.99 -5.85
N GLU A 198 13.03 3.56 -5.95
CA GLU A 198 14.18 4.16 -5.22
C GLU A 198 14.48 5.60 -5.68
N ASP A 199 14.28 5.89 -6.97
CA ASP A 199 14.47 7.23 -7.54
C ASP A 199 13.26 8.16 -7.33
N GLY A 200 12.24 7.72 -6.60
CA GLY A 200 11.02 8.47 -6.31
C GLY A 200 10.14 8.71 -7.54
N LEU A 201 10.21 7.85 -8.55
CA LEU A 201 9.43 7.93 -9.79
C LEU A 201 8.03 7.32 -9.65
N LYS A 202 7.60 7.01 -8.44
CA LYS A 202 6.26 6.51 -8.14
C LYS A 202 5.98 5.11 -8.72
N GLY A 203 7.01 4.24 -8.79
CA GLY A 203 6.85 2.86 -9.22
C GLY A 203 6.01 2.01 -8.26
N SER A 204 5.43 0.92 -8.76
CA SER A 204 4.63 -0.03 -7.96
C SER A 204 5.48 -1.04 -7.17
N GLY A 205 6.73 -1.24 -7.57
CA GLY A 205 7.61 -2.29 -7.06
C GLY A 205 7.66 -3.52 -7.97
N ASP A 206 8.44 -4.53 -7.57
CA ASP A 206 8.67 -5.73 -8.38
C ASP A 206 7.63 -6.83 -8.05
N TYR A 207 6.54 -6.84 -8.80
CA TYR A 207 5.53 -7.91 -8.82
C TYR A 207 5.62 -8.75 -10.10
N GLY A 208 6.79 -8.77 -10.77
CA GLY A 208 6.99 -9.41 -12.06
C GLY A 208 6.46 -8.58 -13.24
N VAL A 209 6.96 -8.85 -14.44
CA VAL A 209 6.34 -8.39 -15.68
C VAL A 209 5.15 -9.29 -16.05
N PHE A 210 5.17 -10.52 -15.59
CA PHE A 210 4.06 -11.47 -15.61
C PHE A 210 3.83 -12.00 -14.21
N ALA A 211 2.57 -12.09 -13.78
CA ALA A 211 2.17 -12.75 -12.55
C ALA A 211 0.90 -13.57 -12.76
N LEU A 212 0.85 -14.74 -12.14
CA LEU A 212 -0.32 -15.63 -12.08
C LEU A 212 -0.47 -16.10 -10.64
N GLY A 213 -1.65 -16.08 -10.06
CA GLY A 213 -1.82 -16.46 -8.68
C GLY A 213 -3.19 -16.99 -8.31
N LEU A 214 -3.20 -17.66 -7.17
CA LEU A 214 -4.39 -18.15 -6.46
C LEU A 214 -4.41 -17.51 -5.08
N TYR A 215 -5.58 -17.03 -4.64
CA TYR A 215 -5.74 -16.39 -3.34
C TYR A 215 -7.17 -16.55 -2.79
N ASN A 216 -7.37 -16.35 -1.51
CA ASN A 216 -8.65 -16.60 -0.84
C ASN A 216 -9.80 -15.73 -1.35
N GLY A 217 -9.59 -14.45 -1.61
CA GLY A 217 -10.63 -13.55 -2.11
C GLY A 217 -11.35 -12.74 -1.04
N GLN A 218 -11.10 -12.99 0.24
CA GLN A 218 -11.77 -12.32 1.37
C GLN A 218 -11.05 -11.07 1.88
N SER A 219 -9.84 -10.76 1.36
CA SER A 219 -8.98 -9.66 1.79
C SER A 219 -8.12 -9.97 3.04
N ALA A 220 -7.12 -9.11 3.27
CA ALA A 220 -6.17 -9.29 4.36
C ALA A 220 -6.83 -9.44 5.73
N ASN A 221 -6.32 -10.38 6.53
CA ASN A 221 -6.73 -10.63 7.93
C ASN A 221 -8.22 -11.01 8.10
N LYS A 222 -8.85 -11.51 7.03
CA LYS A 222 -10.21 -12.05 7.06
C LYS A 222 -10.18 -13.58 6.95
N PRO A 223 -11.10 -14.28 7.62
CA PRO A 223 -11.23 -15.72 7.45
C PRO A 223 -11.72 -16.05 6.04
N GLU A 224 -11.36 -17.20 5.52
CA GLU A 224 -11.98 -17.79 4.33
C GLU A 224 -13.43 -18.19 4.65
N LEU A 225 -14.36 -17.83 3.78
CA LEU A 225 -15.78 -18.06 3.97
C LEU A 225 -16.38 -19.02 2.94
N ASN A 226 -15.58 -19.47 1.97
CA ASN A 226 -16.00 -20.45 0.94
C ASN A 226 -14.77 -21.24 0.47
N ASP A 227 -14.98 -22.33 -0.25
CA ASP A 227 -13.90 -23.21 -0.74
C ASP A 227 -13.41 -22.81 -2.15
N ASN A 228 -13.68 -21.58 -2.61
CA ASN A 228 -13.39 -21.13 -3.97
C ASN A 228 -12.25 -20.11 -3.98
N LEU A 229 -11.07 -20.53 -4.41
CA LEU A 229 -9.96 -19.62 -4.61
C LEU A 229 -10.20 -18.68 -5.79
N HIS A 230 -9.82 -17.42 -5.62
CA HIS A 230 -9.72 -16.48 -6.72
C HIS A 230 -8.46 -16.75 -7.54
N VAL A 231 -8.58 -16.59 -8.86
CA VAL A 231 -7.45 -16.64 -9.79
C VAL A 231 -7.16 -15.22 -10.27
N VAL A 232 -5.89 -14.83 -10.28
CA VAL A 232 -5.45 -13.53 -10.81
C VAL A 232 -4.33 -13.71 -11.82
N ALA A 233 -4.38 -12.92 -12.90
CA ALA A 233 -3.31 -12.83 -13.88
C ALA A 233 -2.99 -11.34 -14.15
N ARG A 234 -1.69 -11.02 -14.31
CA ARG A 234 -1.18 -9.69 -14.64
C ARG A 234 -0.06 -9.80 -15.66
N LEU A 235 -0.09 -8.92 -16.66
CA LEU A 235 1.01 -8.65 -17.57
C LEU A 235 1.25 -7.15 -17.59
N SER A 236 2.46 -6.71 -17.23
CA SER A 236 2.84 -5.30 -17.23
C SER A 236 4.32 -5.19 -17.56
N TYR A 237 4.66 -4.38 -18.55
CA TYR A 237 6.04 -4.37 -19.07
C TYR A 237 6.57 -2.94 -19.20
N PRO A 238 7.58 -2.54 -18.39
CA PRO A 238 8.17 -1.21 -18.50
C PRO A 238 9.12 -1.13 -19.70
N PHE A 239 8.88 -0.11 -20.56
CA PHE A 239 9.72 0.25 -21.70
C PHE A 239 10.43 1.57 -21.43
N GLN A 240 11.66 1.69 -21.89
CA GLN A 240 12.37 2.97 -21.93
C GLN A 240 12.32 3.50 -23.36
N ILE A 241 11.82 4.72 -23.54
CA ILE A 241 11.73 5.44 -24.83
C ILE A 241 12.43 6.77 -24.64
N GLY A 242 13.68 6.85 -25.11
CA GLY A 242 14.55 7.99 -24.81
C GLY A 242 14.78 8.13 -23.30
N ASN A 243 14.47 9.30 -22.76
CA ASN A 243 14.57 9.56 -21.32
C ASN A 243 13.30 9.20 -20.54
N GLN A 244 12.25 8.75 -21.23
CA GLN A 244 10.97 8.46 -20.65
C GLN A 244 10.78 6.96 -20.43
N ILE A 245 10.18 6.58 -19.32
CA ILE A 245 9.79 5.20 -19.02
C ILE A 245 8.27 5.11 -19.05
N VAL A 246 7.74 4.11 -19.78
CA VAL A 246 6.31 3.85 -19.95
C VAL A 246 6.03 2.41 -19.57
N GLU A 247 5.01 2.17 -18.77
CA GLU A 247 4.58 0.83 -18.33
C GLU A 247 3.09 0.62 -18.67
N PRO A 248 2.75 0.04 -19.82
CA PRO A 248 1.43 -0.49 -20.08
C PRO A 248 1.22 -1.79 -19.30
N GLY A 249 -0.03 -2.07 -18.92
CA GLY A 249 -0.39 -3.30 -18.22
C GLY A 249 -1.84 -3.71 -18.45
N ILE A 250 -2.07 -5.03 -18.37
CA ILE A 250 -3.40 -5.63 -18.31
C ILE A 250 -3.43 -6.61 -17.14
N GLN A 251 -4.55 -6.67 -16.46
CA GLN A 251 -4.75 -7.58 -15.34
C GLN A 251 -6.20 -8.00 -15.23
N ALA A 252 -6.42 -9.20 -14.72
CA ALA A 252 -7.76 -9.72 -14.49
C ALA A 252 -7.77 -10.68 -13.31
N TYR A 253 -8.90 -10.76 -12.64
CA TYR A 253 -9.16 -11.81 -11.67
C TYR A 253 -10.60 -12.34 -11.78
N SER A 254 -10.81 -13.54 -11.26
CA SER A 254 -12.13 -14.19 -11.20
C SER A 254 -12.19 -15.11 -9.99
N GLY A 255 -13.31 -15.09 -9.29
CA GLY A 255 -13.61 -15.97 -8.16
C GLY A 255 -15.02 -15.84 -7.64
N GLN A 256 -15.26 -16.41 -6.48
CA GLN A 256 -16.53 -16.34 -5.75
C GLN A 256 -16.31 -15.62 -4.42
N PHE A 257 -17.02 -14.55 -4.18
CA PHE A 257 -16.96 -13.78 -2.95
C PHE A 257 -18.16 -14.09 -2.05
N THR A 258 -17.91 -14.40 -0.78
CA THR A 258 -18.95 -14.61 0.23
C THR A 258 -19.05 -13.41 1.14
N LEU A 259 -20.24 -12.82 1.28
CA LEU A 259 -20.47 -11.73 2.23
C LEU A 259 -20.48 -12.27 3.65
N ALA A 260 -19.74 -11.62 4.52
CA ALA A 260 -19.75 -11.93 5.94
C ALA A 260 -21.08 -11.53 6.59
N LYS A 261 -21.50 -12.28 7.61
CA LYS A 261 -22.81 -12.07 8.28
C LYS A 261 -22.93 -10.66 8.91
N ASP A 262 -21.82 -10.13 9.41
CA ASP A 262 -21.74 -8.80 10.02
C ASP A 262 -21.82 -7.63 9.01
N GLN A 263 -21.77 -7.94 7.72
CA GLN A 263 -21.97 -6.97 6.64
C GLN A 263 -23.43 -6.87 6.20
N LEU A 264 -24.31 -7.75 6.67
CA LEU A 264 -25.69 -7.88 6.17
C LEU A 264 -26.69 -7.20 7.11
N SER A 265 -27.44 -6.25 6.59
CA SER A 265 -28.54 -5.62 7.30
C SER A 265 -29.73 -6.55 7.43
N THR A 266 -30.46 -6.46 8.56
CA THR A 266 -31.66 -7.26 8.78
C THR A 266 -32.75 -6.90 7.76
N GLY A 267 -33.20 -7.89 6.97
CA GLY A 267 -34.25 -7.73 5.95
C GLY A 267 -33.72 -7.62 4.51
N VAL A 268 -32.42 -7.50 4.31
CA VAL A 268 -31.81 -7.60 2.97
C VAL A 268 -31.91 -9.04 2.48
N LYS A 269 -32.38 -9.22 1.25
CA LYS A 269 -32.51 -10.54 0.62
C LYS A 269 -31.18 -10.96 0.00
N ILE A 270 -30.74 -12.15 0.30
CA ILE A 270 -29.46 -12.72 -0.16
C ILE A 270 -29.70 -14.11 -0.76
N LYS A 271 -28.71 -14.61 -1.51
CA LYS A 271 -28.64 -16.03 -1.85
C LYS A 271 -28.41 -16.85 -0.57
N GLU A 272 -28.86 -18.11 -0.55
CA GLU A 272 -28.78 -18.99 0.63
C GLU A 272 -27.39 -19.04 1.27
N ASN A 273 -26.32 -19.10 0.47
CA ASN A 273 -24.93 -19.15 0.93
C ASN A 273 -24.22 -17.78 0.93
N ALA A 274 -24.91 -16.68 0.62
CA ALA A 274 -24.36 -15.33 0.47
C ALA A 274 -23.11 -15.23 -0.44
N THR A 275 -22.97 -16.17 -1.40
CA THR A 275 -21.81 -16.28 -2.29
C THR A 275 -22.18 -15.83 -3.70
N TYR A 276 -21.32 -14.97 -4.26
CA TYR A 276 -21.58 -14.29 -5.53
C TYR A 276 -20.33 -14.29 -6.41
N THR A 277 -20.53 -14.31 -7.72
CA THR A 277 -19.44 -14.12 -8.70
C THR A 277 -18.82 -12.74 -8.52
N ASP A 278 -17.48 -12.71 -8.52
CA ASP A 278 -16.67 -11.49 -8.54
C ASP A 278 -15.55 -11.67 -9.55
N ARG A 279 -15.63 -10.92 -10.66
CA ARG A 279 -14.63 -10.98 -11.73
C ARG A 279 -14.43 -9.61 -12.35
N ARG A 280 -13.17 -9.25 -12.56
CA ARG A 280 -12.81 -7.95 -13.13
C ARG A 280 -11.63 -8.06 -14.05
N ALA A 281 -11.56 -7.13 -15.00
CA ALA A 281 -10.41 -6.87 -15.81
C ALA A 281 -10.06 -5.38 -15.74
N ALA A 282 -8.78 -5.05 -15.84
CA ALA A 282 -8.32 -3.68 -15.83
C ALA A 282 -7.14 -3.48 -16.79
N PHE A 283 -7.07 -2.26 -17.33
CA PHE A 283 -5.94 -1.75 -18.11
C PHE A 283 -5.23 -0.69 -17.31
N SER A 284 -3.90 -0.64 -17.39
CA SER A 284 -3.07 0.40 -16.80
C SER A 284 -2.10 0.98 -17.82
N LEU A 285 -1.84 2.28 -17.72
CA LEU A 285 -0.81 2.97 -18.47
C LEU A 285 -0.11 3.95 -17.53
N VAL A 286 1.19 3.78 -17.36
CA VAL A 286 2.01 4.64 -16.52
C VAL A 286 3.13 5.25 -17.33
N LEU A 287 3.16 6.57 -17.42
CA LEU A 287 4.28 7.38 -17.86
C LEU A 287 4.93 7.93 -16.60
N PHE A 288 6.14 7.47 -16.26
CA PHE A 288 6.79 7.87 -15.02
C PHE A 288 7.28 9.33 -15.07
N PRO A 289 7.20 10.11 -13.96
CA PRO A 289 7.41 11.55 -13.95
C PRO A 289 8.89 11.94 -14.20
N GLN A 290 9.24 12.15 -15.49
CA GLN A 290 10.59 12.51 -15.97
C GLN A 290 10.56 13.58 -17.10
N PRO A 291 10.17 14.87 -16.89
CA PRO A 291 9.52 15.40 -15.68
C PRO A 291 8.00 15.17 -15.63
N PHE A 292 7.32 14.96 -16.77
CA PHE A 292 5.91 14.69 -16.85
C PHE A 292 5.60 13.25 -16.48
N GLY A 293 4.54 13.06 -15.71
CA GLY A 293 4.00 11.75 -15.38
C GLY A 293 2.51 11.66 -15.64
N ILE A 294 2.07 10.50 -16.12
CA ILE A 294 0.66 10.11 -16.24
C ILE A 294 0.52 8.73 -15.64
N GLN A 295 -0.44 8.55 -14.75
CA GLN A 295 -0.83 7.24 -14.24
C GLN A 295 -2.32 7.09 -14.46
N ALA A 296 -2.73 6.11 -15.26
CA ALA A 296 -4.12 5.88 -15.59
C ALA A 296 -4.43 4.39 -15.49
N GLU A 297 -5.59 4.08 -14.93
CA GLU A 297 -6.15 2.73 -14.94
C GLU A 297 -7.66 2.80 -15.17
N TYR A 298 -8.18 1.80 -15.85
CA TYR A 298 -9.61 1.58 -16.01
C TYR A 298 -9.96 0.14 -15.74
N ASN A 299 -10.98 -0.08 -14.93
CA ASN A 299 -11.44 -1.36 -14.42
C ASN A 299 -12.91 -1.56 -14.77
N PHE A 300 -13.27 -2.77 -15.15
CA PHE A 300 -14.65 -3.18 -15.44
C PHE A 300 -14.86 -4.66 -15.07
N GLY A 301 -16.09 -5.03 -14.86
CA GLY A 301 -16.43 -6.41 -14.50
C GLY A 301 -17.81 -6.55 -13.88
N GLU A 302 -17.94 -7.52 -12.98
CA GLU A 302 -19.13 -7.75 -12.20
C GLU A 302 -18.79 -8.21 -10.79
N SER A 303 -19.62 -7.83 -9.82
CA SER A 303 -19.41 -8.08 -8.40
C SER A 303 -20.75 -8.03 -7.67
N PRO A 304 -20.90 -8.61 -6.48
CA PRO A 304 -22.09 -8.37 -5.68
C PRO A 304 -22.30 -6.88 -5.42
N ALA A 305 -23.53 -6.44 -5.52
CA ALA A 305 -23.96 -5.08 -5.21
C ALA A 305 -25.40 -5.09 -4.72
N PHE A 306 -25.71 -4.15 -3.81
CA PHE A 306 -27.05 -3.92 -3.32
C PHE A 306 -27.95 -3.38 -4.43
N ASP A 307 -29.18 -3.88 -4.49
CA ASP A 307 -30.23 -3.45 -5.38
C ASP A 307 -31.39 -2.90 -4.54
N ALA A 308 -31.54 -1.59 -4.55
CA ALA A 308 -32.54 -0.88 -3.75
C ALA A 308 -33.98 -1.11 -4.22
N GLU A 309 -34.20 -1.50 -5.49
CA GLU A 309 -35.56 -1.78 -6.02
C GLU A 309 -36.14 -3.07 -5.45
N THR A 310 -35.28 -4.03 -5.13
CA THR A 310 -35.70 -5.37 -4.68
C THR A 310 -35.27 -5.71 -3.27
N ASP A 311 -34.57 -4.79 -2.59
CA ASP A 311 -33.92 -5.02 -1.28
C ASP A 311 -33.06 -6.28 -1.27
N SER A 312 -32.30 -6.51 -2.32
CA SER A 312 -31.52 -7.72 -2.47
C SER A 312 -30.09 -7.46 -2.93
N ILE A 313 -29.18 -8.40 -2.59
CA ILE A 313 -27.84 -8.39 -3.14
C ILE A 313 -27.78 -9.26 -4.39
N ARG A 314 -27.29 -8.70 -5.48
CA ARG A 314 -27.16 -9.38 -6.77
C ARG A 314 -25.79 -9.12 -7.40
N VAL A 315 -25.37 -9.98 -8.32
CA VAL A 315 -24.23 -9.70 -9.18
C VAL A 315 -24.63 -8.62 -10.18
N GLN A 316 -23.92 -7.49 -10.14
CA GLN A 316 -24.14 -6.36 -11.03
C GLN A 316 -22.85 -5.97 -11.74
N LYS A 317 -22.97 -5.32 -12.90
CA LYS A 317 -21.86 -4.76 -13.64
C LYS A 317 -21.24 -3.61 -12.85
N LEU A 318 -19.93 -3.43 -13.02
CA LEU A 318 -19.19 -2.32 -12.45
C LEU A 318 -18.18 -1.79 -13.46
N HIS A 319 -17.85 -0.52 -13.32
CA HIS A 319 -16.77 0.09 -14.10
C HIS A 319 -16.26 1.35 -13.41
N GLY A 320 -15.06 1.76 -13.78
CA GLY A 320 -14.47 2.99 -13.29
C GLY A 320 -12.97 2.97 -13.41
N GLY A 321 -12.37 4.08 -13.06
CA GLY A 321 -10.94 4.23 -13.16
C GLY A 321 -10.50 5.61 -12.73
N TYR A 322 -9.24 5.91 -13.01
CA TYR A 322 -8.67 7.21 -12.70
C TYR A 322 -7.59 7.59 -13.72
N ILE A 323 -7.31 8.88 -13.76
CA ILE A 323 -6.14 9.46 -14.39
C ILE A 323 -5.49 10.44 -13.43
N THR A 324 -4.18 10.32 -13.24
CA THR A 324 -3.35 11.26 -12.47
C THR A 324 -2.29 11.83 -13.41
N ALA A 325 -2.28 13.15 -13.56
CA ALA A 325 -1.20 13.87 -14.22
C ALA A 325 -0.29 14.50 -13.16
N SER A 326 1.02 14.49 -13.38
CA SER A 326 2.01 15.03 -12.45
C SER A 326 3.19 15.66 -13.17
N PHE A 327 3.91 16.53 -12.46
CA PHE A 327 5.10 17.18 -12.97
C PHE A 327 6.17 17.25 -11.88
N ARG A 328 7.28 16.56 -12.08
CA ARG A 328 8.40 16.52 -11.13
C ARG A 328 9.39 17.65 -11.43
N THR A 329 9.59 18.56 -10.49
CA THR A 329 10.50 19.69 -10.63
C THR A 329 11.38 19.91 -9.40
N LYS A 330 12.49 20.58 -9.57
CA LYS A 330 13.38 20.98 -8.48
C LYS A 330 13.00 22.36 -7.95
N ALA A 331 13.04 22.51 -6.63
CA ALA A 331 12.91 23.77 -5.92
C ALA A 331 14.10 23.91 -4.97
N GLY A 332 15.17 24.51 -5.46
CA GLY A 332 16.46 24.48 -4.79
C GLY A 332 16.99 23.04 -4.63
N ASN A 333 17.29 22.65 -3.41
CA ASN A 333 17.77 21.30 -3.08
C ASN A 333 16.64 20.29 -2.85
N THR A 334 15.38 20.71 -2.98
CA THR A 334 14.21 19.87 -2.74
C THR A 334 13.52 19.51 -4.06
N THR A 335 12.53 18.61 -4.00
CA THR A 335 11.73 18.25 -5.17
C THR A 335 10.27 18.55 -4.88
N LEU A 336 9.58 19.15 -5.83
CA LEU A 336 8.14 19.37 -5.85
C LEU A 336 7.50 18.51 -6.92
N VAL A 337 6.37 17.90 -6.59
CA VAL A 337 5.58 17.11 -7.52
C VAL A 337 4.11 17.55 -7.43
N PRO A 338 3.71 18.65 -8.11
CA PRO A 338 2.31 18.96 -8.29
C PRO A 338 1.62 17.86 -9.09
N PHE A 339 0.36 17.59 -8.74
CA PHE A 339 -0.46 16.59 -9.41
C PHE A 339 -1.94 16.97 -9.43
N VAL A 340 -2.65 16.39 -10.37
CA VAL A 340 -4.11 16.37 -10.42
C VAL A 340 -4.57 14.97 -10.72
N ARG A 341 -5.56 14.48 -9.96
CA ARG A 341 -6.23 13.20 -10.22
C ARG A 341 -7.71 13.42 -10.43
N TYR A 342 -8.27 12.75 -11.42
CA TYR A 342 -9.70 12.56 -11.57
C TYR A 342 -10.02 11.08 -11.52
N GLN A 343 -11.04 10.69 -10.76
CA GLN A 343 -11.51 9.32 -10.66
C GLN A 343 -13.03 9.22 -10.73
N VAL A 344 -13.49 8.08 -11.24
CA VAL A 344 -14.91 7.71 -11.30
C VAL A 344 -15.07 6.24 -10.92
N TYR A 345 -16.18 5.91 -10.29
CA TYR A 345 -16.55 4.54 -10.03
C TYR A 345 -18.07 4.39 -10.00
N ASP A 346 -18.59 3.40 -10.73
CA ASP A 346 -19.96 2.93 -10.70
C ASP A 346 -19.95 1.43 -10.45
N GLY A 347 -20.53 0.99 -9.32
CA GLY A 347 -20.56 -0.41 -8.96
C GLY A 347 -20.56 -0.72 -7.48
N GLY A 348 -20.71 -2.01 -7.18
CA GLY A 348 -20.73 -2.53 -5.82
C GLY A 348 -19.36 -2.51 -5.13
N LYS A 349 -19.36 -2.14 -3.85
CA LYS A 349 -18.21 -2.30 -2.95
C LYS A 349 -18.48 -3.49 -2.01
N LYS A 350 -18.19 -4.66 -2.50
CA LYS A 350 -18.50 -5.96 -1.90
C LYS A 350 -18.08 -6.14 -0.43
N HIS A 351 -17.12 -5.34 0.06
CA HIS A 351 -16.63 -5.40 1.44
C HIS A 351 -17.28 -4.38 2.38
N GLU A 352 -18.18 -3.53 1.86
CA GLU A 352 -18.98 -2.61 2.66
C GLU A 352 -20.32 -3.23 3.04
N ALA A 353 -21.07 -2.56 3.94
CA ALA A 353 -22.38 -3.03 4.35
C ALA A 353 -23.28 -3.31 3.12
N ASP A 354 -23.92 -4.46 3.09
CA ASP A 354 -24.83 -4.93 2.03
C ASP A 354 -24.22 -4.89 0.61
N ALA A 355 -22.88 -4.92 0.49
CA ALA A 355 -22.20 -4.72 -0.80
C ALA A 355 -22.63 -3.41 -1.50
N ARG A 356 -22.67 -2.33 -0.77
CA ARG A 356 -23.15 -0.99 -1.12
C ARG A 356 -22.84 -0.61 -2.57
N LEU A 357 -23.86 -0.17 -3.32
CA LEU A 357 -23.72 0.29 -4.70
C LEU A 357 -23.34 1.77 -4.72
N TYR A 358 -22.31 2.14 -5.46
CA TYR A 358 -21.80 3.51 -5.57
C TYR A 358 -21.87 4.04 -7.00
N ASP A 359 -22.23 5.33 -7.13
CA ASP A 359 -21.91 6.22 -8.23
C ASP A 359 -21.09 7.37 -7.66
N MET A 360 -19.80 7.45 -7.99
CA MET A 360 -18.90 8.44 -7.43
C MET A 360 -17.98 9.07 -8.46
N ASN A 361 -17.67 10.34 -8.24
CA ASN A 361 -16.57 11.02 -8.91
C ASN A 361 -15.81 11.91 -7.92
N GLU A 362 -14.52 12.06 -8.15
CA GLU A 362 -13.65 12.86 -7.31
C GLU A 362 -12.52 13.48 -8.12
N THR A 363 -12.26 14.75 -7.87
CA THR A 363 -11.07 15.46 -8.35
C THR A 363 -10.19 15.80 -7.17
N GLU A 364 -8.92 15.44 -7.24
CA GLU A 364 -7.91 15.76 -6.22
C GLU A 364 -6.78 16.56 -6.88
N ILE A 365 -6.49 17.74 -6.35
CA ILE A 365 -5.40 18.61 -6.79
C ILE A 365 -4.43 18.73 -5.62
N GLY A 366 -3.15 18.46 -5.85
CA GLY A 366 -2.20 18.48 -4.75
C GLY A 366 -0.76 18.75 -5.18
N VAL A 367 0.07 18.85 -4.17
CA VAL A 367 1.51 18.96 -4.33
C VAL A 367 2.20 18.13 -3.24
N GLU A 368 3.12 17.29 -3.65
CA GLU A 368 4.06 16.62 -2.77
C GLU A 368 5.37 17.39 -2.76
N TRP A 369 5.83 17.76 -1.58
CA TRP A 369 7.12 18.40 -1.35
C TRP A 369 8.05 17.40 -0.66
N GLN A 370 9.02 16.88 -1.42
CA GLN A 370 10.11 16.04 -0.93
C GLN A 370 11.19 16.96 -0.34
N ILE A 371 11.07 17.27 0.95
CA ILE A 371 11.94 18.18 1.71
C ILE A 371 13.33 17.58 1.83
N SER A 372 13.39 16.28 2.09
CA SER A 372 14.61 15.48 2.13
C SER A 372 14.34 14.05 1.69
N LYS A 373 15.34 13.20 1.65
CA LYS A 373 15.20 11.78 1.34
C LYS A 373 14.24 11.06 2.29
N ASN A 374 14.10 11.55 3.52
CA ASN A 374 13.37 10.92 4.60
C ASN A 374 12.11 11.68 5.04
N LEU A 375 11.86 12.87 4.47
CA LEU A 375 10.76 13.73 4.90
C LEU A 375 10.01 14.30 3.71
N GLU A 376 8.71 14.06 3.67
CA GLU A 376 7.79 14.51 2.62
C GLU A 376 6.57 15.18 3.25
N LEU A 377 6.11 16.29 2.64
CA LEU A 377 4.87 16.97 2.99
C LEU A 377 3.95 16.95 1.76
N THR A 378 2.74 16.45 1.92
CA THR A 378 1.73 16.44 0.85
C THR A 378 0.54 17.30 1.27
N LEU A 379 0.18 18.27 0.43
CA LEU A 379 -1.04 19.04 0.52
C LEU A 379 -1.94 18.65 -0.65
N ALA A 380 -3.20 18.31 -0.37
CA ALA A 380 -4.16 17.90 -1.39
C ALA A 380 -5.55 18.47 -1.10
N TYR A 381 -6.18 19.05 -2.11
CA TYR A 381 -7.56 19.52 -2.10
C TYR A 381 -8.43 18.57 -2.91
N ALA A 382 -9.42 17.97 -2.26
CA ALA A 382 -10.35 17.03 -2.88
C ALA A 382 -11.74 17.65 -3.04
N ILE A 383 -12.35 17.42 -4.20
CA ILE A 383 -13.73 17.75 -4.54
C ILE A 383 -14.41 16.41 -4.84
N SER A 384 -15.30 15.97 -3.97
CA SER A 384 -15.88 14.63 -4.02
C SER A 384 -17.40 14.66 -4.11
N ARG A 385 -17.94 13.76 -4.91
CA ARG A 385 -19.36 13.41 -4.93
C ARG A 385 -19.48 11.92 -4.82
N ARG A 386 -20.29 11.45 -3.84
CA ARG A 386 -20.54 10.04 -3.57
C ARG A 386 -22.05 9.82 -3.42
N LYS A 387 -22.64 9.14 -4.40
CA LYS A 387 -23.99 8.65 -4.30
C LYS A 387 -23.93 7.17 -3.99
N TYR A 388 -24.68 6.72 -3.00
CA TYR A 388 -24.77 5.32 -2.64
C TYR A 388 -26.08 5.02 -1.93
N ASP A 389 -26.53 3.77 -2.04
CA ASP A 389 -27.74 3.29 -1.42
C ASP A 389 -27.38 2.30 -0.32
N ASP A 390 -27.85 2.60 0.89
CA ASP A 390 -27.95 1.66 2.00
C ASP A 390 -29.36 1.08 2.06
N PHE A 391 -29.54 -0.01 2.80
CA PHE A 391 -30.86 -0.57 3.03
C PHE A 391 -31.82 0.51 3.59
N LYS A 392 -32.84 0.85 2.82
CA LYS A 392 -33.89 1.88 3.09
C LYS A 392 -33.41 3.34 3.10
N THR A 393 -32.19 3.65 2.74
CA THR A 393 -31.67 5.01 2.75
C THR A 393 -30.76 5.27 1.56
N ALA A 394 -31.08 6.30 0.77
CA ALA A 394 -30.23 6.76 -0.32
C ALA A 394 -29.43 7.99 0.11
N TYR A 395 -28.15 8.04 -0.23
CA TYR A 395 -27.25 9.13 0.07
C TYR A 395 -26.70 9.78 -1.19
N ASN A 396 -26.56 11.10 -1.18
CA ASN A 396 -25.94 11.85 -2.27
C ASN A 396 -25.08 12.95 -1.67
N GLU A 397 -23.90 12.53 -1.19
CA GLU A 397 -22.99 13.39 -0.46
C GLU A 397 -22.03 14.11 -1.41
N LYS A 398 -21.92 15.43 -1.24
CA LYS A 398 -20.97 16.28 -1.96
C LYS A 398 -20.17 17.07 -0.94
N GLY A 399 -18.88 17.21 -1.16
CA GLY A 399 -18.04 18.00 -0.26
C GLY A 399 -16.65 18.22 -0.78
N ASN A 400 -16.01 19.20 -0.20
CA ASN A 400 -14.62 19.56 -0.47
C ASN A 400 -13.84 19.50 0.83
N LEU A 401 -12.59 19.09 0.75
CA LEU A 401 -11.71 19.10 1.92
C LEU A 401 -10.25 19.33 1.52
N LEU A 402 -9.54 20.06 2.37
CA LEU A 402 -8.09 20.20 2.28
C LEU A 402 -7.44 19.20 3.23
N ARG A 403 -6.47 18.49 2.74
CA ARG A 403 -5.79 17.37 3.43
C ARG A 403 -4.30 17.66 3.50
N LEU A 404 -3.72 17.48 4.67
CA LEU A 404 -2.29 17.65 4.90
C LEU A 404 -1.70 16.36 5.47
N GLN A 405 -0.61 15.90 4.87
CA GLN A 405 0.12 14.72 5.36
C GLN A 405 1.61 14.99 5.44
N LEU A 406 2.18 14.75 6.61
CA LEU A 406 3.62 14.67 6.82
C LEU A 406 4.04 13.19 6.87
N GLN A 407 5.02 12.80 6.06
CA GLN A 407 5.58 11.47 6.03
C GLN A 407 7.05 11.49 6.36
N THR A 408 7.47 10.61 7.27
CA THR A 408 8.88 10.32 7.54
C THR A 408 9.17 8.86 7.21
N SER A 409 10.34 8.60 6.60
CA SER A 409 10.82 7.26 6.23
C SER A 409 12.21 7.00 6.81
N TYR A 410 12.52 5.76 7.19
CA TYR A 410 13.79 5.36 7.81
C TYR A 410 14.24 3.98 7.36
#